data_6bbeedee576a1095d37ccb3a517439e9
#
_entry.id   6bbeedee576a1095d37ccb3a517439e9
#
_cell.length_a   1.000
_cell.length_b   1.000
_cell.length_c   1.000
_cell.angle_alpha   90.00
_cell.angle_beta   90.00
_cell.angle_gamma   90.00
#
_symmetry.space_group_name_H-M   'P 1'
#
loop_
_entity.id
_entity.type
_entity.pdbx_description
1 polymer ?
#
loop_
_entity_poly.entity_id
_entity_poly.type
_entity_poly.pdbx_seq_one_letter_code
_entity_poly.pdbx_strand_id
1 'polypeptide(L)'
;MNSIAIEVEKEKTYRQLIESSRTPLKGDVSDAITVAAREVAETTNVKVICCFTETGTTASLTSRERPKVPIIALTPKITIARRLTLNWGLHCIVTEELERFKMAVVNAAKAARMYGFANNDDKIIVIAGVPFNVSGTTNIPVSYTHLTLPTMLP
;
A
#
# COMPACT_ATOMS: atom_id res chain seq x y z
N MET A 1 -25.18 -1.11 -6.63
CA MET A 1 -24.40 -1.71 -5.49
C MET A 1 -23.19 -0.86 -5.13
N ASN A 2 -22.28 -0.54 -6.06
CA ASN A 2 -21.07 0.25 -5.75
C ASN A 2 -21.34 1.65 -5.17
N SER A 3 -22.33 2.39 -5.70
CA SER A 3 -22.70 3.72 -5.19
C SER A 3 -23.21 3.71 -3.76
N ILE A 4 -23.93 2.66 -3.36
CA ILE A 4 -24.40 2.48 -1.98
C ILE A 4 -23.24 2.22 -1.04
N ALA A 5 -22.29 1.37 -1.43
CA ALA A 5 -21.09 1.09 -0.64
C ALA A 5 -20.26 2.36 -0.43
N ILE A 6 -20.03 3.14 -1.48
CA ILE A 6 -19.31 4.42 -1.40
C ILE A 6 -20.00 5.41 -0.45
N GLU A 7 -21.34 5.48 -0.48
CA GLU A 7 -22.08 6.38 0.37
C GLU A 7 -22.01 5.96 1.85
N VAL A 8 -22.13 4.67 2.13
CA VAL A 8 -21.97 4.11 3.49
C VAL A 8 -20.56 4.35 4.03
N GLU A 9 -19.53 4.20 3.20
CA GLU A 9 -18.13 4.42 3.61
C GLU A 9 -17.80 5.87 3.97
N LYS A 10 -18.60 6.85 3.50
CA LYS A 10 -18.47 8.27 3.87
C LYS A 10 -19.05 8.60 5.24
N GLU A 11 -19.93 7.76 5.76
CA GLU A 11 -20.60 8.00 7.04
C GLU A 11 -19.63 7.91 8.22
N LYS A 12 -19.76 8.84 9.17
CA LYS A 12 -18.93 8.86 10.38
C LYS A 12 -19.08 7.57 11.21
N THR A 13 -20.26 7.00 11.22
CA THR A 13 -20.58 5.74 11.93
C THR A 13 -19.80 4.57 11.35
N TYR A 14 -19.61 4.51 10.03
CA TYR A 14 -18.81 3.48 9.40
C TYR A 14 -17.38 3.47 9.95
N ARG A 15 -16.76 4.66 10.05
CA ARG A 15 -15.39 4.76 10.57
C ARG A 15 -15.28 4.36 12.03
N GLN A 16 -16.25 4.74 12.84
CA GLN A 16 -16.31 4.32 14.26
C GLN A 16 -16.45 2.81 14.40
N LEU A 17 -17.23 2.16 13.56
CA LEU A 17 -17.36 0.70 13.53
C LEU A 17 -16.04 0.02 13.16
N ILE A 18 -15.34 0.53 12.13
CA ILE A 18 -14.02 0.01 11.75
C ILE A 18 -13.03 0.12 12.91
N GLU A 19 -12.98 1.28 13.60
CA GLU A 19 -12.08 1.48 14.73
C GLU A 19 -12.40 0.54 15.91
N SER A 20 -13.67 0.37 16.22
CA SER A 20 -14.11 -0.51 17.33
C SER A 20 -13.93 -2.00 17.05
N SER A 21 -13.95 -2.40 15.77
CA SER A 21 -13.81 -3.80 15.33
C SER A 21 -12.36 -4.22 15.03
N ARG A 22 -11.38 -3.37 15.36
CA ARG A 22 -9.96 -3.69 15.11
C ARG A 22 -9.52 -4.94 15.85
N THR A 23 -8.90 -5.85 15.12
CA THR A 23 -8.32 -7.04 15.72
C THR A 23 -7.05 -6.66 16.49
N PRO A 24 -6.85 -7.19 17.71
CA PRO A 24 -5.62 -7.00 18.46
C PRO A 24 -4.41 -7.44 17.64
N LEU A 25 -3.32 -6.66 17.71
CA LEU A 25 -2.07 -6.99 17.03
C LEU A 25 -1.55 -8.33 17.55
N LYS A 26 -1.11 -9.18 16.63
CA LYS A 26 -0.52 -10.50 16.98
C LYS A 26 0.92 -10.41 17.48
N GLY A 27 1.48 -9.20 17.58
CA GLY A 27 2.87 -8.99 17.98
C GLY A 27 3.89 -9.22 16.86
N ASP A 28 3.44 -9.39 15.63
CA ASP A 28 4.30 -9.51 14.46
C ASP A 28 4.73 -8.13 13.96
N VAL A 29 5.98 -8.04 13.50
CA VAL A 29 6.56 -6.81 12.93
C VAL A 29 5.76 -6.33 11.71
N SER A 30 5.29 -7.25 10.88
CA SER A 30 4.48 -6.92 9.70
C SER A 30 3.15 -6.25 10.08
N ASP A 31 2.49 -6.72 11.14
CA ASP A 31 1.29 -6.09 11.68
C ASP A 31 1.57 -4.67 12.17
N ALA A 32 2.63 -4.49 12.96
CA ALA A 32 3.01 -3.19 13.50
C ALA A 32 3.32 -2.16 12.39
N ILE A 33 4.01 -2.60 11.34
CA ILE A 33 4.35 -1.75 10.19
C ILE A 33 3.12 -1.31 9.40
N THR A 34 2.18 -2.21 9.16
CA THR A 34 0.96 -1.86 8.42
C THR A 34 0.07 -0.91 9.22
N VAL A 35 -0.01 -1.06 10.53
CA VAL A 35 -0.69 -0.11 11.43
C VAL A 35 0.02 1.25 11.41
N ALA A 36 1.35 1.29 11.54
CA ALA A 36 2.11 2.53 11.48
C ALA A 36 1.93 3.25 10.14
N ALA A 37 1.95 2.52 9.02
CA ALA A 37 1.72 3.10 7.70
C ALA A 37 0.32 3.72 7.57
N ARG A 38 -0.71 3.07 8.12
CA ARG A 38 -2.05 3.64 8.20
C ARG A 38 -2.06 4.93 9.02
N GLU A 39 -1.49 4.94 10.22
CA GLU A 39 -1.44 6.13 11.09
C GLU A 39 -0.73 7.29 10.39
N VAL A 40 0.40 7.04 9.75
CA VAL A 40 1.11 8.06 8.95
C VAL A 40 0.23 8.56 7.81
N ALA A 41 -0.46 7.68 7.09
CA ALA A 41 -1.34 8.08 5.98
C ALA A 41 -2.53 8.92 6.43
N GLU A 42 -3.06 8.69 7.65
CA GLU A 42 -4.21 9.41 8.19
C GLU A 42 -3.85 10.73 8.85
N THR A 43 -2.62 10.87 9.36
CA THR A 43 -2.12 12.06 10.06
C THR A 43 -1.33 13.01 9.15
N THR A 44 -0.93 12.54 7.97
CA THR A 44 -0.18 13.33 6.99
C THR A 44 -0.93 13.41 5.65
N ASN A 45 -0.48 14.29 4.74
CA ASN A 45 -1.10 14.43 3.41
C ASN A 45 -0.55 13.39 2.42
N VAL A 46 -0.57 12.13 2.79
CA VAL A 46 -0.22 11.00 1.90
C VAL A 46 -1.39 10.72 0.97
N LYS A 47 -1.11 10.40 -0.29
CA LYS A 47 -2.14 10.12 -1.31
C LYS A 47 -2.39 8.64 -1.53
N VAL A 48 -1.38 7.79 -1.32
CA VAL A 48 -1.47 6.36 -1.59
C VAL A 48 -0.44 5.58 -0.77
N ILE A 49 -0.80 4.36 -0.39
CA ILE A 49 0.11 3.37 0.20
C ILE A 49 0.47 2.34 -0.88
N CYS A 50 1.76 2.17 -1.16
CA CYS A 50 2.27 1.19 -2.10
C CYS A 50 2.91 0.02 -1.34
N CYS A 51 2.39 -1.19 -1.53
CA CYS A 51 2.86 -2.40 -0.86
C CYS A 51 3.55 -3.32 -1.87
N PHE A 52 4.83 -3.60 -1.68
CA PHE A 52 5.50 -4.69 -2.39
C PHE A 52 5.25 -5.99 -1.65
N THR A 53 4.79 -7.01 -2.37
CA THR A 53 4.42 -8.27 -1.76
C THR A 53 4.70 -9.44 -2.69
N GLU A 54 5.38 -10.45 -2.16
CA GLU A 54 5.70 -11.70 -2.85
C GLU A 54 4.56 -12.71 -2.73
N THR A 55 3.96 -12.79 -1.54
CA THR A 55 2.90 -13.77 -1.19
C THR A 55 1.51 -13.15 -1.08
N GLY A 56 1.42 -11.82 -1.06
CA GLY A 56 0.18 -11.08 -0.82
C GLY A 56 -0.06 -10.69 0.64
N THR A 57 0.76 -11.15 1.57
CA THR A 57 0.54 -10.96 3.01
C THR A 57 0.56 -9.48 3.38
N THR A 58 1.60 -8.73 2.99
CA THR A 58 1.71 -7.28 3.29
C THR A 58 0.50 -6.49 2.79
N ALA A 59 0.08 -6.74 1.55
CA ALA A 59 -1.08 -6.06 0.98
C ALA A 59 -2.39 -6.43 1.69
N SER A 60 -2.57 -7.70 2.05
CA SER A 60 -3.75 -8.15 2.82
C SER A 60 -3.80 -7.54 4.21
N LEU A 61 -2.67 -7.44 4.91
CA LEU A 61 -2.58 -6.79 6.22
C LEU A 61 -2.90 -5.30 6.11
N THR A 62 -2.35 -4.61 5.10
CA THR A 62 -2.65 -3.18 4.87
C THR A 62 -4.13 -2.97 4.54
N SER A 63 -4.73 -3.83 3.71
CA SER A 63 -6.16 -3.80 3.40
C SER A 63 -7.04 -3.99 4.65
N ARG A 64 -6.65 -4.89 5.55
CA ARG A 64 -7.34 -5.12 6.83
C ARG A 64 -7.41 -3.85 7.68
N GLU A 65 -6.38 -3.04 7.65
CA GLU A 65 -6.33 -1.78 8.43
C GLU A 65 -7.27 -0.69 7.90
N ARG A 66 -7.85 -0.87 6.71
CA ARG A 66 -8.83 0.07 6.13
C ARG A 66 -8.36 1.54 6.14
N PRO A 67 -7.19 1.88 5.58
CA PRO A 67 -6.72 3.26 5.51
C PRO A 67 -7.68 4.13 4.68
N LYS A 68 -7.69 5.43 4.92
CA LYS A 68 -8.51 6.39 4.15
C LYS A 68 -7.99 6.63 2.73
N VAL A 69 -6.75 6.25 2.45
CA VAL A 69 -6.12 6.40 1.16
C VAL A 69 -6.13 5.07 0.39
N PRO A 70 -6.12 5.09 -0.95
CA PRO A 70 -6.04 3.86 -1.74
C PRO A 70 -4.74 3.11 -1.49
N ILE A 71 -4.77 1.80 -1.78
CA ILE A 71 -3.62 0.91 -1.63
C ILE A 71 -3.26 0.33 -2.98
N ILE A 72 -2.01 0.46 -3.40
CA ILE A 72 -1.45 -0.22 -4.58
C ILE A 72 -0.65 -1.42 -4.09
N ALA A 73 -1.02 -2.61 -4.55
CA ALA A 73 -0.27 -3.85 -4.32
C ALA A 73 0.59 -4.16 -5.55
N LEU A 74 1.90 -4.16 -5.39
CA LEU A 74 2.88 -4.46 -6.43
C LEU A 74 3.46 -5.86 -6.17
N THR A 75 3.32 -6.75 -7.12
CA THR A 75 3.80 -8.14 -7.02
C THR A 75 4.30 -8.65 -8.36
N PRO A 76 5.38 -9.46 -8.41
CA PRO A 76 5.84 -10.08 -9.64
C PRO A 76 4.94 -11.24 -10.10
N LYS A 77 4.05 -11.75 -9.23
CA LYS A 77 3.26 -12.94 -9.50
C LYS A 77 1.81 -12.61 -9.88
N ILE A 78 1.44 -12.87 -11.12
CA ILE A 78 0.08 -12.66 -11.62
C ILE A 78 -0.99 -13.42 -10.81
N THR A 79 -0.66 -14.60 -10.30
CA THR A 79 -1.57 -15.39 -9.47
C THR A 79 -1.89 -14.71 -8.14
N ILE A 80 -0.89 -14.06 -7.54
CA ILE A 80 -1.04 -13.27 -6.31
C ILE A 80 -1.86 -12.01 -6.61
N ALA A 81 -1.53 -11.28 -7.68
CA ALA A 81 -2.28 -10.11 -8.09
C ALA A 81 -3.78 -10.42 -8.25
N ARG A 82 -4.12 -11.50 -8.96
CA ARG A 82 -5.52 -11.95 -9.15
C ARG A 82 -6.22 -12.28 -7.83
N ARG A 83 -5.55 -12.98 -6.91
CA ARG A 83 -6.10 -13.29 -5.59
C ARG A 83 -6.37 -12.04 -4.76
N LEU A 84 -5.47 -11.08 -4.80
CA LEU A 84 -5.55 -9.84 -4.04
C LEU A 84 -6.67 -8.89 -4.51
N THR A 85 -7.18 -9.03 -5.73
CA THR A 85 -8.32 -8.23 -6.21
C THR A 85 -9.60 -8.44 -5.40
N LEU A 86 -9.68 -9.51 -4.63
CA LEU A 86 -10.81 -9.78 -3.71
C LEU A 86 -10.70 -9.01 -2.39
N ASN A 87 -9.56 -8.42 -2.10
CA ASN A 87 -9.35 -7.68 -0.86
C ASN A 87 -9.82 -6.22 -1.03
N TRP A 88 -10.33 -5.67 0.05
CA TRP A 88 -10.84 -4.30 0.06
C TRP A 88 -9.75 -3.27 -0.27
N GLY A 89 -10.09 -2.31 -1.13
CA GLY A 89 -9.26 -1.13 -1.41
C GLY A 89 -7.94 -1.37 -2.11
N LEU A 90 -7.66 -2.60 -2.57
CA LEU A 90 -6.43 -2.93 -3.29
C LEU A 90 -6.56 -2.68 -4.79
N HIS A 91 -5.59 -1.94 -5.32
CA HIS A 91 -5.31 -1.87 -6.75
C HIS A 91 -4.04 -2.68 -7.05
N CYS A 92 -4.21 -3.81 -7.75
CA CYS A 92 -3.12 -4.77 -7.94
C CYS A 92 -2.41 -4.54 -9.27
N ILE A 93 -1.07 -4.44 -9.22
CA ILE A 93 -0.22 -4.23 -10.39
C ILE A 93 0.84 -5.32 -10.42
N VAL A 94 1.00 -5.97 -11.58
CA VAL A 94 2.11 -6.89 -11.81
C VAL A 94 3.34 -6.09 -12.20
N THR A 95 4.44 -6.32 -11.51
CA THR A 95 5.73 -5.63 -11.72
C THR A 95 6.84 -6.65 -11.91
N GLU A 96 8.00 -6.20 -12.35
CA GLU A 96 9.20 -7.03 -12.39
C GLU A 96 9.70 -7.34 -10.98
N GLU A 97 10.47 -8.41 -10.84
CA GLU A 97 11.17 -8.71 -9.60
C GLU A 97 12.17 -7.60 -9.25
N LEU A 98 12.26 -7.28 -7.98
CA LEU A 98 13.11 -6.21 -7.49
C LEU A 98 14.26 -6.77 -6.65
N GLU A 99 15.45 -6.27 -6.91
CA GLU A 99 16.64 -6.62 -6.13
C GLU A 99 17.01 -5.55 -5.09
N ARG A 100 16.59 -4.30 -5.32
CA ARG A 100 17.01 -3.14 -4.52
C ARG A 100 15.85 -2.26 -4.10
N PHE A 101 15.86 -1.83 -2.85
CA PHE A 101 14.81 -0.97 -2.29
C PHE A 101 14.62 0.35 -3.05
N LYS A 102 15.70 0.97 -3.54
CA LYS A 102 15.62 2.19 -4.36
C LYS A 102 14.75 1.98 -5.60
N MET A 103 14.87 0.82 -6.26
CA MET A 103 14.04 0.48 -7.41
C MET A 103 12.56 0.30 -7.02
N ALA A 104 12.30 -0.26 -5.83
CA ALA A 104 10.95 -0.38 -5.30
C ALA A 104 10.29 0.99 -5.17
N VAL A 105 10.98 1.97 -4.58
CA VAL A 105 10.45 3.33 -4.42
C VAL A 105 10.17 3.98 -5.79
N VAL A 106 11.09 3.85 -6.74
CA VAL A 106 10.92 4.39 -8.10
C VAL A 106 9.72 3.73 -8.81
N ASN A 107 9.59 2.40 -8.73
CA ASN A 107 8.49 1.69 -9.35
C ASN A 107 7.14 2.01 -8.68
N ALA A 108 7.11 2.17 -7.36
CA ALA A 108 5.92 2.61 -6.62
C ALA A 108 5.47 4.01 -7.07
N ALA A 109 6.41 4.95 -7.14
CA ALA A 109 6.16 6.31 -7.61
C ALA A 109 5.63 6.33 -9.05
N LYS A 110 6.25 5.55 -9.94
CA LYS A 110 5.83 5.40 -11.33
C LYS A 110 4.42 4.84 -11.45
N ALA A 111 4.12 3.78 -10.69
CA ALA A 111 2.80 3.18 -10.66
C ALA A 111 1.75 4.15 -10.12
N ALA A 112 2.01 4.83 -9.00
CA ALA A 112 1.10 5.79 -8.41
C ALA A 112 0.73 6.93 -9.39
N ARG A 113 1.70 7.42 -10.16
CA ARG A 113 1.46 8.44 -11.21
C ARG A 113 0.72 7.89 -12.40
N MET A 114 1.14 6.75 -12.94
CA MET A 114 0.57 6.15 -14.14
C MET A 114 -0.92 5.84 -13.97
N TYR A 115 -1.31 5.39 -12.80
CA TYR A 115 -2.70 5.05 -12.48
C TYR A 115 -3.50 6.21 -11.85
N GLY A 116 -2.91 7.42 -11.77
CA GLY A 116 -3.61 8.63 -11.32
C GLY A 116 -3.87 8.72 -9.82
N PHE A 117 -3.13 7.98 -8.99
CA PHE A 117 -3.28 8.02 -7.53
C PHE A 117 -2.48 9.15 -6.88
N ALA A 118 -1.42 9.63 -7.52
CA ALA A 118 -0.58 10.70 -7.00
C ALA A 118 0.04 11.54 -8.12
N ASN A 119 0.31 12.81 -7.84
CA ASN A 119 1.02 13.75 -8.70
C ASN A 119 2.50 13.86 -8.28
N ASN A 120 3.29 14.67 -9.02
CA ASN A 120 4.73 14.78 -8.80
C ASN A 120 5.16 15.21 -7.40
N ASP A 121 4.38 16.11 -6.76
CA ASP A 121 4.70 16.69 -5.45
C ASP A 121 3.95 16.00 -4.30
N ASP A 122 3.20 14.97 -4.60
CA ASP A 122 2.44 14.25 -3.60
C ASP A 122 3.34 13.29 -2.79
N LYS A 123 2.91 13.02 -1.55
CA LYS A 123 3.55 12.03 -0.67
C LYS A 123 2.93 10.66 -0.88
N ILE A 124 3.77 9.65 -0.96
CA ILE A 124 3.36 8.24 -0.93
C ILE A 124 4.06 7.50 0.20
N ILE A 125 3.45 6.43 0.67
CA ILE A 125 4.11 5.48 1.58
C ILE A 125 4.46 4.24 0.77
N VAL A 126 5.68 3.75 0.94
CA VAL A 126 6.14 2.49 0.36
C VAL A 126 6.42 1.50 1.48
N ILE A 127 5.76 0.35 1.46
CA ILE A 127 5.98 -0.76 2.38
C ILE A 127 6.61 -1.91 1.62
N ALA A 128 7.73 -2.40 2.11
CA ALA A 128 8.42 -3.53 1.52
C ALA A 128 9.09 -4.42 2.57
N GLY A 129 9.36 -5.66 2.20
CA GLY A 129 10.25 -6.56 2.95
C GLY A 129 11.66 -6.54 2.36
N VAL A 130 12.65 -6.37 3.19
CA VAL A 130 14.07 -6.45 2.80
C VAL A 130 14.75 -7.53 3.66
N PRO A 131 15.50 -8.45 3.06
CA PRO A 131 15.80 -8.60 1.64
C PRO A 131 14.57 -8.98 0.80
N PHE A 132 14.55 -8.51 -0.47
CA PHE A 132 13.50 -8.88 -1.41
C PHE A 132 13.53 -10.39 -1.70
N ASN A 133 12.41 -10.94 -2.17
CA ASN A 133 12.23 -12.35 -2.50
C ASN A 133 12.33 -13.31 -1.29
N VAL A 134 12.25 -12.78 -0.06
CA VAL A 134 12.11 -13.57 1.16
C VAL A 134 10.72 -13.37 1.75
N SER A 135 9.95 -14.44 1.84
CA SER A 135 8.58 -14.39 2.37
C SER A 135 8.56 -13.99 3.84
N GLY A 136 7.61 -13.13 4.22
CA GLY A 136 7.37 -12.76 5.63
C GLY A 136 8.26 -11.66 6.18
N THR A 137 9.05 -10.99 5.36
CA THR A 137 10.01 -9.95 5.78
C THR A 137 9.51 -8.52 5.64
N THR A 138 8.21 -8.24 5.82
CA THR A 138 7.72 -6.85 5.83
C THR A 138 8.35 -6.09 7.00
N ASN A 139 9.35 -5.25 6.72
CA ASN A 139 10.17 -4.60 7.75
C ASN A 139 10.50 -3.13 7.49
N ILE A 140 10.12 -2.57 6.33
CA ILE A 140 10.43 -1.18 5.98
C ILE A 140 9.18 -0.44 5.51
N PRO A 141 8.69 0.57 6.27
CA PRO A 141 7.79 1.60 5.79
C PRO A 141 8.60 2.88 5.51
N VAL A 142 8.50 3.45 4.33
CA VAL A 142 9.14 4.73 3.97
C VAL A 142 8.12 5.69 3.39
N SER A 143 8.07 6.90 3.93
CA SER A 143 7.36 8.03 3.31
C SER A 143 8.27 8.68 2.28
N TYR A 144 7.80 8.81 1.07
CA TYR A 144 8.53 9.38 -0.04
C TYR A 144 7.80 10.59 -0.61
N THR A 145 8.54 11.67 -0.80
CA THR A 145 8.12 12.93 -1.47
C THR A 145 8.99 13.14 -2.71
N HIS A 146 8.49 13.84 -3.71
CA HIS A 146 9.16 14.09 -4.99
C HIS A 146 9.17 12.87 -5.93
N LEU A 147 8.00 12.61 -6.50
CA LEU A 147 7.81 11.57 -7.53
C LEU A 147 8.43 11.96 -8.89
N THR A 148 9.27 12.98 -8.95
CA THR A 148 10.06 13.29 -10.13
C THR A 148 11.06 12.17 -10.35
N LEU A 149 10.86 11.40 -11.41
CA LEU A 149 11.87 10.47 -11.89
C LEU A 149 13.16 11.26 -12.13
N PRO A 150 14.32 10.78 -11.64
CA PRO A 150 15.55 11.33 -12.13
C PRO A 150 15.51 11.20 -13.68
N THR A 151 15.52 12.34 -14.36
CA THR A 151 15.75 12.37 -15.79
C THR A 151 17.09 11.68 -16.01
N MET A 152 17.04 10.46 -16.51
CA MET A 152 18.23 9.88 -17.12
C MET A 152 18.51 10.75 -18.34
N LEU A 153 19.41 11.71 -18.19
CA LEU A 153 20.05 12.36 -19.32
C LEU A 153 20.80 11.28 -20.09
N PRO A 154 20.73 11.31 -21.43
CA PRO A 154 21.41 10.33 -22.28
C PRO A 154 22.92 10.34 -22.08
#